data_33c37c1fe843b2d1cefde61b5a84847c
#
_entry.id   33c37c1fe843b2d1cefde61b5a84847c
#
_cell.length_a   1.000
_cell.length_b   1.000
_cell.length_c   1.000
_cell.angle_alpha   90.00
_cell.angle_beta   90.00
_cell.angle_gamma   90.00
#
_symmetry.space_group_name_H-M   'P 1'
#
loop_
_entity.id
_entity.type
_entity.pdbx_description
1 polymer ?
#
loop_
_entity_poly.entity_id
_entity_poly.type
_entity_poly.pdbx_seq_one_letter_code
_entity_poly.pdbx_strand_id
1 'polypeptide(L)'
;VTSTQDPDPARPEARADVPATTTGSPRWIVAIDVGGSGSRLVAARLDSDPGSDADAHSTSLTGRPVAIGPEGSDVAEVVHDVGAAFVAAWTETHGEPPVVAAAAVGATGVATLVPDPTAVHDALRVSLGAERTAVAADALTAHLGALGGRAGAVVAVGTGTIALGTDLAGTWQRVDGWGHLLGDLGSASWIGAHGLRAALAAHDRRSTGGSRPLLAAATARFGPAPTWPAQLYTRPDRAQVLGSFTPDVAAAAAAGDPAAVQILTEAGRHLAESLAAALVPGLPPLAAATGGVLAAGPSLTGALARRFAALRPDAELVPSAGTPLDGALHLARLLAESTGSGGTGGTAGTAGTASLVAHEPWLSLGGPRTDPAPATGSSTAPRDDNHTASHPAPITGDPT
;
A
#
# COMPACT_ATOMS: atom_id res chain seq x y z
N VAL A 1 -55.02 57.21 44.91
CA VAL A 1 -55.09 56.44 43.67
C VAL A 1 -53.83 55.58 43.66
N THR A 2 -54.03 54.33 44.10
CA THR A 2 -53.01 53.31 44.21
C THR A 2 -52.99 52.53 42.89
N SER A 3 -51.80 52.50 42.26
CA SER A 3 -51.53 51.68 41.11
C SER A 3 -50.88 50.31 41.53
N THR A 4 -51.61 49.24 41.33
CA THR A 4 -51.15 47.92 41.55
C THR A 4 -50.35 47.47 40.30
N GLN A 5 -49.11 47.05 40.53
CA GLN A 5 -48.23 46.51 39.54
C GLN A 5 -48.35 44.99 39.54
N ASP A 6 -48.75 44.38 38.38
CA ASP A 6 -48.82 42.97 38.16
C ASP A 6 -47.40 42.36 38.04
N PRO A 7 -47.17 41.14 38.53
CA PRO A 7 -45.86 40.48 38.37
C PRO A 7 -45.71 39.88 36.98
N ASP A 8 -44.51 40.13 36.39
CA ASP A 8 -43.97 39.63 35.14
C ASP A 8 -43.86 38.10 35.12
N PRO A 9 -44.30 37.39 34.04
CA PRO A 9 -44.19 35.95 33.94
C PRO A 9 -42.73 35.51 33.68
N ALA A 10 -42.31 34.50 34.40
CA ALA A 10 -41.00 33.87 34.44
C ALA A 10 -40.44 33.54 33.05
N ARG A 11 -39.23 34.09 32.79
CA ARG A 11 -38.35 33.73 31.69
C ARG A 11 -37.91 32.26 31.85
N PRO A 12 -37.99 31.40 30.82
CA PRO A 12 -37.44 30.05 30.92
C PRO A 12 -35.91 30.10 31.00
N GLU A 13 -35.34 29.49 32.03
CA GLU A 13 -33.91 29.28 32.16
C GLU A 13 -33.41 28.44 30.99
N ALA A 14 -32.44 28.98 30.28
CA ALA A 14 -31.68 28.23 29.25
C ALA A 14 -30.96 27.08 29.93
N ARG A 15 -31.43 25.86 29.67
CA ARG A 15 -30.66 24.66 29.95
C ARG A 15 -29.36 24.76 29.18
N ALA A 16 -28.25 24.86 29.87
CA ALA A 16 -26.92 24.65 29.31
C ALA A 16 -26.88 23.23 28.74
N ASP A 17 -26.73 23.14 27.44
CA ASP A 17 -26.35 21.88 26.79
C ASP A 17 -24.99 21.46 27.37
N VAL A 18 -25.02 20.52 28.29
CA VAL A 18 -23.85 19.78 28.72
C VAL A 18 -23.47 18.88 27.52
N PRO A 19 -22.29 19.05 26.90
CA PRO A 19 -21.88 18.13 25.86
C PRO A 19 -21.83 16.75 26.49
N ALA A 20 -22.50 15.78 25.86
CA ALA A 20 -22.48 14.39 26.25
C ALA A 20 -21.00 13.92 26.20
N THR A 21 -20.38 13.82 27.38
CA THR A 21 -19.10 13.16 27.54
C THR A 21 -19.31 11.69 27.22
N THR A 22 -18.94 11.26 26.02
CA THR A 22 -18.76 9.85 25.67
C THR A 22 -17.67 9.28 26.57
N THR A 23 -18.06 8.58 27.62
CA THR A 23 -17.19 7.89 28.59
C THR A 23 -16.65 6.58 28.03
N GLY A 24 -16.07 6.61 26.83
CA GLY A 24 -15.35 5.45 26.25
C GLY A 24 -13.87 5.80 26.09
N SER A 25 -12.97 4.85 26.33
CA SER A 25 -11.56 5.02 25.99
C SER A 25 -11.43 5.40 24.50
N PRO A 26 -10.53 6.34 24.15
CA PRO A 26 -10.34 6.75 22.76
C PRO A 26 -10.01 5.53 21.89
N ARG A 27 -10.69 5.38 20.76
CA ARG A 27 -10.48 4.30 19.80
C ARG A 27 -9.56 4.76 18.69
N TRP A 28 -8.68 3.87 18.28
CA TRP A 28 -7.64 4.17 17.30
C TRP A 28 -7.85 3.35 16.03
N ILE A 29 -7.41 3.91 14.91
CA ILE A 29 -7.21 3.20 13.65
C ILE A 29 -5.72 3.17 13.37
N VAL A 30 -5.24 2.05 12.83
CA VAL A 30 -3.81 1.85 12.52
C VAL A 30 -3.66 1.52 11.04
N ALA A 31 -2.72 2.20 10.41
CA ALA A 31 -2.33 1.94 9.03
C ALA A 31 -0.87 1.49 8.96
N ILE A 32 -0.60 0.51 8.10
CA ILE A 32 0.75 0.01 7.81
C ILE A 32 0.95 0.02 6.30
N ASP A 33 2.09 0.53 5.84
CA ASP A 33 2.56 0.45 4.47
C ASP A 33 3.86 -0.36 4.45
N VAL A 34 3.88 -1.48 3.70
CA VAL A 34 5.01 -2.41 3.64
C VAL A 34 5.51 -2.50 2.20
N GLY A 35 6.68 -1.94 1.97
CA GLY A 35 7.32 -1.93 0.65
C GLY A 35 8.69 -2.59 0.64
N GLY A 36 9.26 -2.72 -0.55
CA GLY A 36 10.61 -3.24 -0.74
C GLY A 36 11.73 -2.34 -0.19
N SER A 37 11.44 -1.11 0.24
CA SER A 37 12.42 -0.18 0.82
C SER A 37 12.27 0.01 2.33
N GLY A 38 11.22 -0.53 2.94
CA GLY A 38 10.91 -0.42 4.36
C GLY A 38 9.43 -0.55 4.64
N SER A 39 9.06 -0.50 5.92
CA SER A 39 7.68 -0.44 6.39
C SER A 39 7.46 0.81 7.23
N ARG A 40 6.21 1.29 7.27
CA ARG A 40 5.79 2.45 8.06
C ARG A 40 4.45 2.13 8.70
N LEU A 41 4.29 2.58 9.94
CA LEU A 41 3.05 2.49 10.68
C LEU A 41 2.63 3.87 11.14
N VAL A 42 1.35 4.17 11.09
CA VAL A 42 0.75 5.36 11.68
C VAL A 42 -0.54 4.96 12.42
N ALA A 43 -0.79 5.60 13.54
CA ALA A 43 -2.04 5.48 14.26
C ALA A 43 -2.74 6.86 14.32
N ALA A 44 -4.05 6.88 14.12
CA ALA A 44 -4.87 8.07 14.23
C ALA A 44 -6.12 7.78 15.06
N ARG A 45 -6.70 8.81 15.66
CA ARG A 45 -7.95 8.66 16.39
C ARG A 45 -9.11 8.43 15.42
N LEU A 46 -10.01 7.53 15.77
CA LEU A 46 -11.18 7.22 14.94
C LEU A 46 -12.15 8.42 14.85
N ASP A 47 -12.25 9.22 15.91
CA ASP A 47 -13.16 10.35 16.05
C ASP A 47 -12.57 11.68 15.56
N SER A 48 -11.35 11.70 15.00
CA SER A 48 -10.75 12.91 14.40
C SER A 48 -11.16 13.07 12.94
N ASP A 49 -11.39 14.32 12.51
CA ASP A 49 -11.61 14.62 11.10
C ASP A 49 -10.34 14.38 10.29
N PRO A 50 -10.43 13.76 9.11
CA PRO A 50 -9.29 13.56 8.23
C PRO A 50 -8.60 14.90 7.88
N GLY A 51 -7.30 14.99 8.14
CA GLY A 51 -6.52 16.21 7.88
C GLY A 51 -6.64 17.30 8.92
N SER A 52 -7.24 17.05 10.08
CA SER A 52 -7.21 17.97 11.21
C SER A 52 -5.86 17.90 11.94
N ASP A 53 -5.46 19.02 12.61
CA ASP A 53 -4.27 19.04 13.49
C ASP A 53 -4.37 18.02 14.64
N ALA A 54 -5.55 17.43 14.91
CA ALA A 54 -5.76 16.34 15.84
C ALA A 54 -5.10 15.02 15.36
N ASP A 55 -4.83 14.86 14.05
CA ASP A 55 -3.98 13.79 13.50
C ASP A 55 -2.49 13.98 13.91
N ALA A 56 -2.11 15.14 14.46
CA ALA A 56 -0.77 15.42 14.99
C ALA A 56 -0.38 14.56 16.20
N HIS A 57 -1.28 13.76 16.75
CA HIS A 57 -0.98 12.73 17.76
C HIS A 57 -0.69 11.37 17.13
N SER A 58 -0.47 11.33 15.81
CA SER A 58 -0.08 10.12 15.12
C SER A 58 1.35 9.71 15.52
N THR A 59 1.46 8.65 16.28
CA THR A 59 2.76 8.01 16.48
C THR A 59 3.13 7.30 15.18
N SER A 60 4.22 7.74 14.54
CA SER A 60 4.76 7.07 13.35
C SER A 60 5.94 6.18 13.72
N LEU A 61 5.99 4.98 13.17
CA LEU A 61 7.09 4.05 13.33
C LEU A 61 7.59 3.59 11.96
N THR A 62 8.90 3.36 11.85
CA THR A 62 9.51 2.77 10.66
C THR A 62 10.08 1.39 11.00
N GLY A 63 9.96 0.44 10.07
CA GLY A 63 10.46 -0.91 10.20
C GLY A 63 11.22 -1.39 8.96
N ARG A 64 11.61 -2.66 8.99
CA ARG A 64 12.35 -3.30 7.91
C ARG A 64 11.52 -3.43 6.61
N PRO A 65 12.17 -3.58 5.45
CA PRO A 65 11.48 -3.92 4.21
C PRO A 65 10.95 -5.36 4.24
N VAL A 66 9.99 -5.64 3.34
CA VAL A 66 9.56 -6.99 3.03
C VAL A 66 10.66 -7.72 2.24
N ALA A 67 10.87 -8.99 2.56
CA ALA A 67 11.70 -9.90 1.79
C ALA A 67 10.82 -10.89 1.02
N ILE A 68 11.22 -11.19 -0.22
CA ILE A 68 10.56 -12.17 -1.09
C ILE A 68 11.56 -13.29 -1.36
N GLY A 69 11.18 -14.52 -0.99
CA GLY A 69 12.00 -15.70 -1.15
C GLY A 69 11.24 -16.85 -1.84
N PRO A 70 11.85 -18.05 -1.93
CA PRO A 70 11.20 -19.23 -2.50
C PRO A 70 9.93 -19.65 -1.76
N GLU A 71 9.85 -19.35 -0.46
CA GLU A 71 8.70 -19.64 0.41
C GLU A 71 7.58 -18.58 0.31
N GLY A 72 7.76 -17.55 -0.52
CA GLY A 72 6.82 -16.43 -0.67
C GLY A 72 7.31 -15.14 -0.03
N SER A 73 6.40 -14.37 0.55
CA SER A 73 6.65 -13.07 1.17
C SER A 73 6.58 -13.16 2.69
N ASP A 74 7.53 -12.51 3.40
CA ASP A 74 7.55 -12.41 4.87
C ASP A 74 6.71 -11.23 5.41
N VAL A 75 5.73 -10.77 4.66
CA VAL A 75 4.90 -9.60 5.02
C VAL A 75 4.22 -9.76 6.38
N ALA A 76 3.76 -10.97 6.73
CA ALA A 76 3.12 -11.23 8.02
C ALA A 76 4.08 -10.99 9.20
N GLU A 77 5.35 -11.39 9.06
CA GLU A 77 6.38 -11.14 10.07
C GLU A 77 6.68 -9.65 10.19
N VAL A 78 6.81 -8.93 9.05
CA VAL A 78 7.05 -7.48 9.06
C VAL A 78 5.91 -6.74 9.75
N VAL A 79 4.66 -7.11 9.45
CA VAL A 79 3.45 -6.54 10.09
C VAL A 79 3.43 -6.80 11.59
N HIS A 80 3.74 -8.04 11.99
CA HIS A 80 3.81 -8.41 13.40
C HIS A 80 4.88 -7.57 14.12
N ASP A 81 6.10 -7.49 13.60
CA ASP A 81 7.23 -6.82 14.22
C ASP A 81 6.96 -5.32 14.41
N VAL A 82 6.47 -4.64 13.36
CA VAL A 82 6.19 -3.20 13.42
C VAL A 82 4.99 -2.90 14.32
N GLY A 83 3.98 -3.77 14.32
CA GLY A 83 2.81 -3.66 15.22
C GLY A 83 3.18 -3.86 16.68
N ALA A 84 3.97 -4.89 17.00
CA ALA A 84 4.44 -5.15 18.36
C ALA A 84 5.34 -4.03 18.89
N ALA A 85 6.25 -3.51 18.05
CA ALA A 85 7.10 -2.37 18.39
C ALA A 85 6.28 -1.10 18.68
N PHE A 86 5.21 -0.85 17.87
CA PHE A 86 4.29 0.25 18.11
C PHE A 86 3.58 0.12 19.45
N VAL A 87 2.96 -1.04 19.75
CA VAL A 87 2.24 -1.25 21.02
C VAL A 87 3.17 -1.15 22.22
N ALA A 88 4.40 -1.64 22.12
CA ALA A 88 5.40 -1.52 23.18
C ALA A 88 5.74 -0.04 23.47
N ALA A 89 6.08 0.75 22.42
CA ALA A 89 6.40 2.16 22.54
C ALA A 89 5.20 2.99 23.05
N TRP A 90 4.00 2.65 22.59
CA TRP A 90 2.76 3.26 23.06
C TRP A 90 2.54 3.02 24.55
N THR A 91 2.64 1.75 24.98
CA THR A 91 2.41 1.36 26.38
C THR A 91 3.43 2.01 27.32
N GLU A 92 4.70 2.12 26.90
CA GLU A 92 5.74 2.82 27.65
C GLU A 92 5.37 4.29 27.90
N THR A 93 4.73 4.93 26.89
CA THR A 93 4.38 6.36 26.97
C THR A 93 3.05 6.61 27.71
N HIS A 94 2.05 5.73 27.54
CA HIS A 94 0.67 5.96 28.01
C HIS A 94 0.24 5.03 29.16
N GLY A 95 1.05 4.03 29.52
CA GLY A 95 0.79 3.09 30.63
C GLY A 95 -0.08 1.89 30.28
N GLU A 96 -0.84 1.98 29.17
CA GLU A 96 -1.73 0.89 28.69
C GLU A 96 -1.70 0.82 27.15
N PRO A 97 -1.97 -0.35 26.56
CA PRO A 97 -2.01 -0.49 25.10
C PRO A 97 -3.18 0.27 24.48
N PRO A 98 -3.09 0.69 23.21
CA PRO A 98 -4.17 1.40 22.50
C PRO A 98 -5.35 0.45 22.23
N VAL A 99 -6.58 0.97 22.29
CA VAL A 99 -7.77 0.26 21.82
C VAL A 99 -7.91 0.45 20.31
N VAL A 100 -7.52 -0.57 19.52
CA VAL A 100 -7.48 -0.48 18.04
C VAL A 100 -8.79 -1.02 17.46
N ALA A 101 -9.62 -0.12 16.95
CA ALA A 101 -10.89 -0.45 16.31
C ALA A 101 -10.72 -1.15 14.97
N ALA A 102 -9.75 -0.69 14.17
CA ALA A 102 -9.42 -1.31 12.91
C ALA A 102 -7.94 -1.08 12.54
N ALA A 103 -7.37 -2.05 11.85
CA ALA A 103 -6.04 -1.93 11.27
C ALA A 103 -6.06 -2.33 9.79
N ALA A 104 -5.37 -1.56 8.94
CA ALA A 104 -5.21 -1.87 7.54
C ALA A 104 -3.73 -1.89 7.16
N VAL A 105 -3.34 -2.84 6.33
CA VAL A 105 -2.01 -2.91 5.72
C VAL A 105 -2.11 -2.88 4.21
N GLY A 106 -1.30 -2.00 3.59
CA GLY A 106 -0.97 -2.05 2.17
C GLY A 106 0.40 -2.67 2.01
N ALA A 107 0.53 -3.76 1.24
CA ALA A 107 1.82 -4.43 1.10
C ALA A 107 2.12 -4.84 -0.33
N THR A 108 3.40 -4.65 -0.71
CA THR A 108 3.93 -5.10 -1.99
C THR A 108 3.85 -6.62 -2.09
N GLY A 109 3.38 -7.09 -3.25
CA GLY A 109 3.29 -8.51 -3.56
C GLY A 109 2.07 -9.24 -2.99
N VAL A 110 1.23 -8.59 -2.17
CA VAL A 110 0.01 -9.22 -1.61
C VAL A 110 -0.86 -9.82 -2.71
N ALA A 111 -1.09 -9.09 -3.79
CA ALA A 111 -1.93 -9.58 -4.89
C ALA A 111 -1.35 -10.76 -5.69
N THR A 112 -0.07 -11.11 -5.54
CA THR A 112 0.59 -12.12 -6.39
C THR A 112 1.43 -13.15 -5.63
N LEU A 113 1.90 -12.81 -4.43
CA LEU A 113 2.86 -13.63 -3.66
C LEU A 113 2.32 -14.06 -2.29
N VAL A 114 1.13 -13.62 -1.92
CA VAL A 114 0.44 -14.00 -0.69
C VAL A 114 -0.91 -14.61 -1.06
N PRO A 115 -0.94 -15.91 -1.42
CA PRO A 115 -2.17 -16.57 -1.86
C PRO A 115 -3.22 -16.69 -0.74
N ASP A 116 -2.80 -16.69 0.52
CA ASP A 116 -3.68 -16.69 1.70
C ASP A 116 -3.29 -15.54 2.65
N PRO A 117 -4.11 -14.49 2.75
CA PRO A 117 -3.85 -13.36 3.63
C PRO A 117 -4.11 -13.62 5.12
N THR A 118 -4.56 -14.82 5.52
CA THR A 118 -4.91 -15.15 6.90
C THR A 118 -3.78 -14.87 7.88
N ALA A 119 -2.55 -15.24 7.55
CA ALA A 119 -1.38 -14.99 8.41
C ALA A 119 -1.14 -13.48 8.63
N VAL A 120 -1.43 -12.64 7.64
CA VAL A 120 -1.29 -11.18 7.75
C VAL A 120 -2.41 -10.60 8.62
N HIS A 121 -3.64 -11.09 8.47
CA HIS A 121 -4.74 -10.73 9.38
C HIS A 121 -4.45 -11.11 10.82
N ASP A 122 -3.91 -12.30 11.05
CA ASP A 122 -3.53 -12.76 12.38
C ASP A 122 -2.40 -11.94 12.98
N ALA A 123 -1.40 -11.55 12.17
CA ALA A 123 -0.34 -10.64 12.59
C ALA A 123 -0.90 -9.29 13.08
N LEU A 124 -1.84 -8.68 12.34
CA LEU A 124 -2.51 -7.44 12.75
C LEU A 124 -3.31 -7.62 14.06
N ARG A 125 -4.03 -8.74 14.23
CA ARG A 125 -4.79 -9.02 15.45
C ARG A 125 -3.90 -9.28 16.65
N VAL A 126 -2.86 -10.08 16.48
CA VAL A 126 -1.98 -10.49 17.57
C VAL A 126 -1.12 -9.31 18.04
N SER A 127 -0.52 -8.55 17.12
CA SER A 127 0.40 -7.47 17.46
C SER A 127 -0.29 -6.18 17.90
N LEU A 128 -1.44 -5.85 17.32
CA LEU A 128 -2.14 -4.58 17.56
C LEU A 128 -3.41 -4.73 18.43
N GLY A 129 -3.91 -5.94 18.63
CA GLY A 129 -5.23 -6.14 19.25
C GLY A 129 -6.40 -5.64 18.39
N ALA A 130 -6.21 -5.51 17.08
CA ALA A 130 -7.19 -4.91 16.18
C ALA A 130 -8.48 -5.73 16.12
N GLU A 131 -9.64 -5.08 16.32
CA GLU A 131 -10.96 -5.72 16.24
C GLU A 131 -11.30 -6.13 14.81
N ARG A 132 -10.93 -5.30 13.83
CA ARG A 132 -11.15 -5.51 12.39
C ARG A 132 -9.85 -5.29 11.64
N THR A 133 -9.67 -6.04 10.56
CA THR A 133 -8.41 -6.00 9.80
C THR A 133 -8.68 -5.94 8.31
N ALA A 134 -7.86 -5.20 7.57
CA ALA A 134 -7.86 -5.19 6.11
C ALA A 134 -6.42 -5.43 5.60
N VAL A 135 -6.30 -6.32 4.63
CA VAL A 135 -5.06 -6.61 3.92
C VAL A 135 -5.26 -6.24 2.47
N ALA A 136 -4.49 -5.27 1.99
CA ALA A 136 -4.62 -4.70 0.66
C ALA A 136 -3.31 -4.79 -0.13
N ALA A 137 -3.42 -4.90 -1.45
CA ALA A 137 -2.29 -4.65 -2.33
C ALA A 137 -1.83 -3.19 -2.21
N ASP A 138 -0.53 -2.93 -2.27
CA ASP A 138 0.06 -1.59 -2.24
C ASP A 138 -0.50 -0.65 -3.33
N ALA A 139 -0.85 -1.21 -4.49
CA ALA A 139 -1.52 -0.46 -5.55
C ALA A 139 -2.88 0.10 -5.13
N LEU A 140 -3.65 -0.63 -4.30
CA LEU A 140 -4.94 -0.15 -3.80
C LEU A 140 -4.76 0.96 -2.76
N THR A 141 -3.84 0.80 -1.81
CA THR A 141 -3.56 1.86 -0.84
C THR A 141 -2.95 3.09 -1.50
N ALA A 142 -2.09 2.92 -2.52
CA ALA A 142 -1.61 4.03 -3.34
C ALA A 142 -2.76 4.76 -4.08
N HIS A 143 -3.73 4.00 -4.62
CA HIS A 143 -4.92 4.56 -5.28
C HIS A 143 -5.77 5.36 -4.29
N LEU A 144 -6.11 4.77 -3.14
CA LEU A 144 -6.91 5.43 -2.10
C LEU A 144 -6.25 6.71 -1.60
N GLY A 145 -4.94 6.69 -1.35
CA GLY A 145 -4.18 7.86 -0.93
C GLY A 145 -4.13 8.94 -2.01
N ALA A 146 -3.77 8.56 -3.24
CA ALA A 146 -3.58 9.52 -4.32
C ALA A 146 -4.87 10.21 -4.76
N LEU A 147 -6.01 9.52 -4.75
CA LEU A 147 -7.30 10.08 -5.12
C LEU A 147 -8.20 10.45 -3.93
N GLY A 148 -7.73 10.28 -2.68
CA GLY A 148 -8.52 10.57 -1.49
C GLY A 148 -9.80 9.73 -1.41
N GLY A 149 -9.70 8.44 -1.75
CA GLY A 149 -10.83 7.50 -1.75
C GLY A 149 -11.76 7.60 -2.95
N ARG A 150 -11.50 8.49 -3.93
CA ARG A 150 -12.34 8.64 -5.13
C ARG A 150 -12.03 7.57 -6.18
N ALA A 151 -13.04 7.18 -6.96
CA ALA A 151 -12.90 6.35 -8.15
C ALA A 151 -12.04 7.02 -9.23
N GLY A 152 -11.35 6.23 -10.06
CA GLY A 152 -10.48 6.72 -11.13
C GLY A 152 -9.33 5.79 -11.40
N ALA A 153 -8.21 6.30 -11.92
CA ALA A 153 -6.99 5.53 -12.14
C ALA A 153 -5.76 6.18 -11.49
N VAL A 154 -4.87 5.36 -10.96
CA VAL A 154 -3.60 5.80 -10.36
C VAL A 154 -2.46 4.97 -10.91
N VAL A 155 -1.32 5.61 -11.22
CA VAL A 155 -0.04 4.93 -11.42
C VAL A 155 0.85 5.16 -10.21
N ALA A 156 1.24 4.08 -9.55
CA ALA A 156 2.18 4.07 -8.42
C ALA A 156 3.58 3.69 -8.92
N VAL A 157 4.58 4.54 -8.64
CA VAL A 157 5.92 4.43 -9.22
C VAL A 157 6.99 4.47 -8.13
N GLY A 158 7.47 3.29 -7.79
CA GLY A 158 8.57 3.07 -6.86
C GLY A 158 9.72 2.31 -7.52
N THR A 159 10.25 1.30 -6.82
CA THR A 159 11.20 0.33 -7.39
C THR A 159 10.62 -0.35 -8.62
N GLY A 160 9.33 -0.75 -8.56
CA GLY A 160 8.50 -1.18 -9.69
C GLY A 160 7.47 -0.11 -10.07
N THR A 161 6.59 -0.45 -11.02
CA THR A 161 5.48 0.39 -11.49
C THR A 161 4.23 -0.45 -11.64
N ILE A 162 3.10 0.06 -11.14
CA ILE A 162 1.78 -0.53 -11.35
C ILE A 162 0.75 0.57 -11.53
N ALA A 163 -0.19 0.40 -12.44
CA ALA A 163 -1.36 1.25 -12.53
C ALA A 163 -2.63 0.45 -12.17
N LEU A 164 -3.51 1.08 -11.41
CA LEU A 164 -4.79 0.53 -11.00
C LEU A 164 -5.90 1.51 -11.31
N GLY A 165 -6.88 1.07 -12.10
CA GLY A 165 -8.15 1.76 -12.32
C GLY A 165 -9.24 1.04 -11.55
N THR A 166 -10.00 1.76 -10.72
CA THR A 166 -11.09 1.15 -9.95
C THR A 166 -12.16 2.16 -9.54
N ASP A 167 -13.41 1.68 -9.46
CA ASP A 167 -14.53 2.35 -8.81
C ASP A 167 -14.72 1.91 -7.35
N LEU A 168 -13.79 1.09 -6.84
CA LEU A 168 -13.80 0.47 -5.51
C LEU A 168 -15.00 -0.48 -5.30
N ALA A 169 -15.67 -0.88 -6.37
CA ALA A 169 -16.84 -1.75 -6.37
C ALA A 169 -16.70 -2.88 -7.40
N GLY A 170 -17.07 -2.66 -8.64
CA GLY A 170 -17.12 -3.69 -9.69
C GLY A 170 -16.00 -3.63 -10.71
N THR A 171 -15.34 -2.47 -10.86
CA THR A 171 -14.30 -2.24 -11.85
C THR A 171 -12.93 -2.29 -11.22
N TRP A 172 -12.09 -3.23 -11.68
CA TRP A 172 -10.71 -3.42 -11.22
C TRP A 172 -9.81 -3.70 -12.42
N GLN A 173 -9.08 -2.67 -12.87
CA GLN A 173 -8.20 -2.75 -14.02
C GLN A 173 -6.74 -2.55 -13.60
N ARG A 174 -5.99 -3.64 -13.59
CA ARG A 174 -4.53 -3.60 -13.43
C ARG A 174 -3.85 -3.39 -14.77
N VAL A 175 -2.84 -2.53 -14.80
CA VAL A 175 -1.91 -2.37 -15.92
C VAL A 175 -0.49 -2.34 -15.38
N ASP A 176 0.41 -3.07 -16.03
CA ASP A 176 1.80 -3.27 -15.61
C ASP A 176 1.94 -3.98 -14.22
N GLY A 177 3.04 -3.78 -13.51
CA GLY A 177 3.35 -4.50 -12.27
C GLY A 177 3.81 -5.94 -12.51
N TRP A 178 4.43 -6.22 -13.68
CA TRP A 178 4.90 -7.56 -14.06
C TRP A 178 6.32 -7.86 -13.59
N GLY A 179 6.88 -6.96 -12.78
CA GLY A 179 8.27 -7.05 -12.31
C GLY A 179 9.29 -6.52 -13.32
N HIS A 180 10.48 -6.21 -12.83
CA HIS A 180 11.53 -5.51 -13.58
C HIS A 180 12.07 -6.24 -14.82
N LEU A 181 11.75 -7.52 -14.99
CA LEU A 181 12.15 -8.32 -16.17
C LEU A 181 11.15 -8.24 -17.31
N LEU A 182 9.84 -8.18 -17.00
CA LEU A 182 8.77 -8.29 -17.96
C LEU A 182 7.95 -7.00 -18.10
N GLY A 183 8.05 -6.09 -17.13
CA GLY A 183 7.27 -4.87 -17.04
C GLY A 183 7.97 -3.81 -16.21
N ASP A 184 7.22 -3.19 -15.29
CA ASP A 184 7.64 -2.08 -14.44
C ASP A 184 8.17 -0.90 -15.25
N LEU A 185 7.55 -0.63 -16.39
CA LEU A 185 8.01 0.38 -17.34
C LEU A 185 7.97 1.78 -16.73
N GLY A 186 9.10 2.47 -16.79
CA GLY A 186 9.25 3.81 -16.20
C GLY A 186 9.52 3.83 -14.69
N SER A 187 9.66 2.67 -14.04
CA SER A 187 10.02 2.54 -12.63
C SER A 187 11.48 2.94 -12.35
N ALA A 188 11.84 3.00 -11.05
CA ALA A 188 13.24 3.21 -10.67
C ALA A 188 14.16 2.11 -11.23
N SER A 189 13.74 0.83 -11.15
CA SER A 189 14.54 -0.27 -11.71
C SER A 189 14.71 -0.16 -13.23
N TRP A 190 13.67 0.27 -13.95
CA TRP A 190 13.73 0.52 -15.38
C TRP A 190 14.68 1.67 -15.71
N ILE A 191 14.53 2.82 -15.03
CA ILE A 191 15.39 4.02 -15.23
C ILE A 191 16.85 3.68 -14.94
N GLY A 192 17.11 3.04 -13.80
CA GLY A 192 18.47 2.66 -13.41
C GLY A 192 19.11 1.67 -14.37
N ALA A 193 18.34 0.66 -14.85
CA ALA A 193 18.83 -0.28 -15.87
C ALA A 193 19.21 0.42 -17.18
N HIS A 194 18.39 1.38 -17.64
CA HIS A 194 18.68 2.16 -18.84
C HIS A 194 19.85 3.11 -18.63
N GLY A 195 19.98 3.71 -17.44
CA GLY A 195 21.15 4.50 -17.05
C GLY A 195 22.46 3.71 -17.10
N LEU A 196 22.45 2.48 -16.54
CA LEU A 196 23.60 1.58 -16.60
C LEU A 196 23.94 1.13 -18.04
N ARG A 197 22.91 0.90 -18.87
CA ARG A 197 23.13 0.60 -20.31
C ARG A 197 23.76 1.79 -21.04
N ALA A 198 23.35 3.02 -20.75
CA ALA A 198 23.96 4.22 -21.31
C ALA A 198 25.42 4.42 -20.82
N ALA A 199 25.71 4.10 -19.56
CA ALA A 199 27.07 4.08 -19.02
C ALA A 199 27.94 3.05 -19.75
N LEU A 200 27.44 1.82 -19.95
CA LEU A 200 28.14 0.77 -20.69
C LEU A 200 28.35 1.13 -22.16
N ALA A 201 27.37 1.79 -22.81
CA ALA A 201 27.56 2.28 -24.18
C ALA A 201 28.70 3.28 -24.30
N ALA A 202 28.88 4.15 -23.31
CA ALA A 202 30.04 5.06 -23.24
C ALA A 202 31.35 4.32 -22.96
N HIS A 203 31.35 3.32 -22.07
CA HIS A 203 32.50 2.46 -21.80
C HIS A 203 32.96 1.73 -23.07
N ASP A 204 32.03 1.13 -23.79
CA ASP A 204 32.26 0.40 -25.05
C ASP A 204 32.58 1.34 -26.25
N ARG A 205 32.51 2.66 -26.04
CA ARG A 205 32.72 3.68 -27.09
C ARG A 205 31.76 3.54 -28.27
N ARG A 206 30.49 3.16 -27.98
CA ARG A 206 29.43 3.10 -29.00
C ARG A 206 29.15 4.52 -29.52
N SER A 207 28.80 4.63 -30.79
CA SER A 207 28.58 5.93 -31.47
C SER A 207 27.32 6.65 -30.99
N THR A 208 26.35 5.91 -30.38
CA THR A 208 25.05 6.43 -29.93
C THR A 208 24.68 5.90 -28.56
N GLY A 209 23.86 6.67 -27.84
CA GLY A 209 23.23 6.24 -26.56
C GLY A 209 24.16 6.19 -25.35
N GLY A 210 25.43 6.57 -25.51
CA GLY A 210 26.39 6.59 -24.41
C GLY A 210 26.35 7.88 -23.60
N SER A 211 26.55 7.78 -22.28
CA SER A 211 26.70 8.90 -21.35
C SER A 211 27.96 8.75 -20.51
N ARG A 212 28.90 9.68 -20.67
CA ARG A 212 30.11 9.73 -19.84
C ARG A 212 29.80 10.14 -18.38
N PRO A 213 28.90 11.10 -18.12
CA PRO A 213 28.47 11.40 -16.75
C PRO A 213 27.89 10.18 -16.03
N LEU A 214 27.01 9.40 -16.70
CA LEU A 214 26.46 8.18 -16.11
C LEU A 214 27.52 7.09 -15.91
N LEU A 215 28.52 6.97 -16.83
CA LEU A 215 29.64 6.05 -16.65
C LEU A 215 30.48 6.43 -15.41
N ALA A 216 30.75 7.70 -15.21
CA ALA A 216 31.49 8.17 -14.03
C ALA A 216 30.73 7.90 -12.74
N ALA A 217 29.42 8.23 -12.70
CA ALA A 217 28.55 7.97 -11.54
C ALA A 217 28.42 6.46 -11.24
N ALA A 218 28.20 5.64 -12.27
CA ALA A 218 28.09 4.19 -12.12
C ALA A 218 29.41 3.55 -11.65
N THR A 219 30.56 4.04 -12.16
CA THR A 219 31.87 3.57 -11.70
C THR A 219 32.13 3.95 -10.24
N ALA A 220 31.74 5.15 -9.82
CA ALA A 220 31.86 5.58 -8.44
C ALA A 220 31.00 4.73 -7.48
N ARG A 221 29.82 4.32 -7.93
CA ARG A 221 28.87 3.53 -7.12
C ARG A 221 29.15 2.02 -7.11
N PHE A 222 29.46 1.44 -8.27
CA PHE A 222 29.55 -0.02 -8.47
C PHE A 222 30.98 -0.51 -8.80
N GLY A 223 31.97 0.38 -8.86
CA GLY A 223 33.32 0.05 -9.27
C GLY A 223 33.47 -0.11 -10.79
N PRO A 224 34.54 -0.78 -11.25
CA PRO A 224 34.83 -0.92 -12.71
C PRO A 224 33.71 -1.64 -13.46
N ALA A 225 33.36 -1.15 -14.65
CA ALA A 225 32.26 -1.69 -15.47
C ALA A 225 32.30 -3.23 -15.70
N PRO A 226 33.47 -3.88 -15.92
CA PRO A 226 33.53 -5.33 -16.08
C PRO A 226 33.03 -6.13 -14.88
N THR A 227 32.95 -5.54 -13.69
CA THR A 227 32.46 -6.23 -12.46
C THR A 227 30.94 -6.17 -12.30
N TRP A 228 30.22 -5.28 -13.00
CA TRP A 228 28.79 -5.05 -12.82
C TRP A 228 27.92 -6.30 -13.07
N PRO A 229 28.17 -7.13 -14.13
CA PRO A 229 27.37 -8.33 -14.34
C PRO A 229 27.35 -9.26 -13.14
N ALA A 230 28.53 -9.54 -12.53
CA ALA A 230 28.60 -10.40 -11.35
C ALA A 230 27.87 -9.81 -10.14
N GLN A 231 27.86 -8.48 -10.00
CA GLN A 231 27.13 -7.78 -8.93
C GLN A 231 25.63 -7.78 -9.11
N LEU A 232 25.11 -7.92 -10.33
CA LEU A 232 23.68 -7.81 -10.63
C LEU A 232 23.01 -9.18 -10.83
N TYR A 233 23.63 -10.09 -11.60
CA TYR A 233 22.96 -11.33 -11.99
C TYR A 233 22.73 -12.31 -10.84
N THR A 234 23.55 -12.28 -9.81
CA THR A 234 23.49 -13.21 -8.69
C THR A 234 22.62 -12.74 -7.52
N ARG A 235 22.08 -11.51 -7.59
CA ARG A 235 21.34 -10.89 -6.47
C ARG A 235 19.84 -11.15 -6.53
N PRO A 236 19.18 -11.47 -5.39
CA PRO A 236 17.71 -11.49 -5.30
C PRO A 236 17.11 -10.08 -5.31
N ASP A 237 17.80 -9.07 -4.75
CA ASP A 237 17.37 -7.66 -4.65
C ASP A 237 17.75 -6.82 -5.88
N ARG A 238 17.87 -7.45 -7.04
CA ARG A 238 18.33 -6.85 -8.31
C ARG A 238 17.57 -5.60 -8.71
N ALA A 239 16.23 -5.63 -8.57
CA ALA A 239 15.38 -4.48 -8.89
C ALA A 239 15.70 -3.25 -8.03
N GLN A 240 15.98 -3.46 -6.72
CA GLN A 240 16.37 -2.38 -5.80
C GLN A 240 17.73 -1.81 -6.14
N VAL A 241 18.71 -2.68 -6.45
CA VAL A 241 20.06 -2.24 -6.85
C VAL A 241 20.01 -1.44 -8.14
N LEU A 242 19.25 -1.89 -9.14
CA LEU A 242 19.04 -1.11 -10.37
C LEU A 242 18.37 0.22 -10.04
N GLY A 243 17.29 0.21 -9.26
CA GLY A 243 16.55 1.41 -8.86
C GLY A 243 17.39 2.42 -8.08
N SER A 244 18.40 1.95 -7.33
CA SER A 244 19.31 2.82 -6.58
C SER A 244 20.11 3.77 -7.46
N PHE A 245 20.26 3.50 -8.76
CA PHE A 245 20.94 4.36 -9.72
C PHE A 245 20.04 5.47 -10.31
N THR A 246 18.74 5.46 -10.05
CA THR A 246 17.80 6.48 -10.55
C THR A 246 18.15 7.90 -10.11
N PRO A 247 18.60 8.18 -8.88
CA PRO A 247 19.04 9.52 -8.49
C PRO A 247 20.21 10.04 -9.32
N ASP A 248 21.15 9.15 -9.70
CA ASP A 248 22.30 9.53 -10.55
C ASP A 248 21.85 9.87 -11.97
N VAL A 249 20.85 9.12 -12.51
CA VAL A 249 20.24 9.46 -13.81
C VAL A 249 19.51 10.79 -13.74
N ALA A 250 18.76 11.05 -12.65
CA ALA A 250 18.08 12.32 -12.45
C ALA A 250 19.06 13.51 -12.35
N ALA A 251 20.15 13.35 -11.62
CA ALA A 251 21.21 14.36 -11.52
C ALA A 251 21.89 14.64 -12.86
N ALA A 252 22.20 13.60 -13.63
CA ALA A 252 22.77 13.76 -14.98
C ALA A 252 21.79 14.48 -15.93
N ALA A 253 20.50 14.15 -15.88
CA ALA A 253 19.47 14.82 -16.65
C ALA A 253 19.32 16.30 -16.27
N ALA A 254 19.35 16.61 -14.98
CA ALA A 254 19.32 17.99 -14.48
C ALA A 254 20.54 18.80 -14.92
N ALA A 255 21.69 18.13 -15.09
CA ALA A 255 22.92 18.72 -15.67
C ALA A 255 22.90 18.79 -17.20
N GLY A 256 21.81 18.36 -17.86
CA GLY A 256 21.64 18.46 -19.32
C GLY A 256 22.24 17.30 -20.12
N ASP A 257 22.59 16.16 -19.50
CA ASP A 257 23.03 14.97 -20.23
C ASP A 257 21.91 14.43 -21.13
N PRO A 258 22.11 14.38 -22.47
CA PRO A 258 21.04 14.04 -23.41
C PRO A 258 20.49 12.62 -23.22
N ALA A 259 21.36 11.64 -22.87
CA ALA A 259 20.94 10.27 -22.67
C ALA A 259 20.08 10.14 -21.41
N ALA A 260 20.45 10.81 -20.32
CA ALA A 260 19.67 10.83 -19.09
C ALA A 260 18.31 11.53 -19.27
N VAL A 261 18.27 12.66 -19.97
CA VAL A 261 17.02 13.36 -20.35
C VAL A 261 16.11 12.45 -21.16
N GLN A 262 16.66 11.74 -22.15
CA GLN A 262 15.90 10.80 -22.97
C GLN A 262 15.32 9.67 -22.13
N ILE A 263 16.12 9.06 -21.23
CA ILE A 263 15.67 7.97 -20.33
C ILE A 263 14.49 8.44 -19.49
N LEU A 264 14.59 9.61 -18.83
CA LEU A 264 13.51 10.13 -17.99
C LEU A 264 12.26 10.51 -18.81
N THR A 265 12.45 11.05 -20.01
CA THR A 265 11.35 11.37 -20.93
C THR A 265 10.60 10.11 -21.33
N GLU A 266 11.30 9.04 -21.69
CA GLU A 266 10.70 7.77 -22.07
C GLU A 266 10.01 7.09 -20.87
N ALA A 267 10.63 7.15 -19.70
CA ALA A 267 9.98 6.70 -18.46
C ALA A 267 8.63 7.38 -18.23
N GLY A 268 8.58 8.71 -18.35
CA GLY A 268 7.33 9.47 -18.20
C GLY A 268 6.26 9.09 -19.24
N ARG A 269 6.65 8.75 -20.47
CA ARG A 269 5.73 8.27 -21.51
C ARG A 269 5.13 6.91 -21.18
N HIS A 270 5.95 5.97 -20.71
CA HIS A 270 5.49 4.65 -20.26
C HIS A 270 4.49 4.76 -19.12
N LEU A 271 4.79 5.60 -18.11
CA LEU A 271 3.87 5.84 -17.00
C LEU A 271 2.51 6.37 -17.48
N ALA A 272 2.52 7.31 -18.44
CA ALA A 272 1.30 7.86 -19.02
C ALA A 272 0.50 6.81 -19.78
N GLU A 273 1.14 5.91 -20.49
CA GLU A 273 0.51 4.81 -21.22
C GLU A 273 -0.15 3.80 -20.27
N SER A 274 0.55 3.41 -19.21
CA SER A 274 -0.01 2.53 -18.17
C SER A 274 -1.21 3.19 -17.46
N LEU A 275 -1.09 4.47 -17.10
CA LEU A 275 -2.17 5.23 -16.46
C LEU A 275 -3.41 5.38 -17.36
N ALA A 276 -3.19 5.72 -18.64
CA ALA A 276 -4.27 5.85 -19.61
C ALA A 276 -5.00 4.53 -19.87
N ALA A 277 -4.26 3.42 -19.91
CA ALA A 277 -4.83 2.08 -20.09
C ALA A 277 -5.58 1.58 -18.85
N ALA A 278 -5.21 2.02 -17.65
CA ALA A 278 -5.93 1.70 -16.43
C ALA A 278 -7.27 2.46 -16.31
N LEU A 279 -7.40 3.62 -16.96
CA LEU A 279 -8.63 4.42 -16.96
C LEU A 279 -9.62 3.89 -17.99
N VAL A 280 -10.23 2.74 -17.71
CA VAL A 280 -11.19 2.06 -18.60
C VAL A 280 -12.53 2.79 -18.66
N PRO A 281 -13.35 2.55 -19.73
CA PRO A 281 -14.71 3.10 -19.82
C PRO A 281 -15.55 2.74 -18.59
N GLY A 282 -16.34 3.70 -18.13
CA GLY A 282 -17.16 3.56 -16.91
C GLY A 282 -16.53 4.14 -15.65
N LEU A 283 -15.22 4.29 -15.61
CA LEU A 283 -14.56 5.03 -14.53
C LEU A 283 -14.70 6.54 -14.74
N PRO A 284 -14.81 7.33 -13.65
CA PRO A 284 -14.68 8.79 -13.72
C PRO A 284 -13.37 9.17 -14.43
N PRO A 285 -13.37 10.23 -15.26
CA PRO A 285 -12.18 10.65 -16.00
C PRO A 285 -11.17 11.38 -15.09
N LEU A 286 -10.75 10.71 -14.04
CA LEU A 286 -9.87 11.22 -13.00
C LEU A 286 -8.65 10.31 -12.86
N ALA A 287 -7.46 10.90 -12.89
CA ALA A 287 -6.22 10.15 -12.79
C ALA A 287 -5.21 10.86 -11.90
N ALA A 288 -4.33 10.09 -11.25
CA ALA A 288 -3.20 10.61 -10.50
C ALA A 288 -1.95 9.73 -10.67
N ALA A 289 -0.79 10.31 -10.40
CA ALA A 289 0.48 9.60 -10.29
C ALA A 289 1.05 9.80 -8.90
N THR A 290 1.61 8.74 -8.29
CA THR A 290 2.21 8.78 -6.96
C THR A 290 3.50 7.96 -6.91
N GLY A 291 4.34 8.22 -5.92
CA GLY A 291 5.58 7.48 -5.68
C GLY A 291 6.85 8.29 -5.88
N GLY A 292 7.94 7.79 -5.26
CA GLY A 292 9.19 8.53 -5.14
C GLY A 292 9.92 8.85 -6.46
N VAL A 293 9.66 8.07 -7.51
CA VAL A 293 10.28 8.28 -8.84
C VAL A 293 9.85 9.60 -9.48
N LEU A 294 8.69 10.14 -9.13
CA LEU A 294 8.22 11.42 -9.65
C LEU A 294 9.16 12.58 -9.27
N ALA A 295 9.95 12.42 -8.21
CA ALA A 295 11.00 13.36 -7.83
C ALA A 295 12.23 13.37 -8.77
N ALA A 296 12.30 12.47 -9.77
CA ALA A 296 13.40 12.43 -10.74
C ALA A 296 13.45 13.66 -11.68
N GLY A 297 12.42 14.50 -11.64
CA GLY A 297 12.46 15.83 -12.25
C GLY A 297 11.53 16.04 -13.44
N PRO A 298 11.59 17.26 -14.03
CA PRO A 298 10.60 17.72 -15.00
C PRO A 298 10.67 16.98 -16.36
N SER A 299 11.79 16.36 -16.70
CA SER A 299 11.89 15.51 -17.89
C SER A 299 10.92 14.34 -17.84
N LEU A 300 10.76 13.71 -16.66
CA LEU A 300 9.84 12.63 -16.44
C LEU A 300 8.40 13.14 -16.28
N THR A 301 8.15 14.03 -15.29
CA THR A 301 6.78 14.46 -14.96
C THR A 301 6.12 15.24 -16.08
N GLY A 302 6.89 16.10 -16.79
CA GLY A 302 6.40 16.82 -17.96
C GLY A 302 6.09 15.89 -19.15
N ALA A 303 6.87 14.83 -19.35
CA ALA A 303 6.59 13.84 -20.39
C ALA A 303 5.35 13.02 -20.07
N LEU A 304 5.18 12.62 -18.79
CA LEU A 304 3.98 11.95 -18.29
C LEU A 304 2.74 12.82 -18.56
N ALA A 305 2.74 14.05 -18.10
CA ALA A 305 1.58 14.94 -18.22
C ALA A 305 1.19 15.19 -19.68
N ARG A 306 2.17 15.52 -20.54
CA ARG A 306 1.91 15.75 -21.97
C ARG A 306 1.40 14.49 -22.68
N ARG A 307 1.99 13.32 -22.40
CA ARG A 307 1.58 12.08 -23.04
C ARG A 307 0.20 11.64 -22.55
N PHE A 308 -0.09 11.75 -21.25
CA PHE A 308 -1.41 11.43 -20.69
C PHE A 308 -2.50 12.33 -21.30
N ALA A 309 -2.30 13.64 -21.36
CA ALA A 309 -3.25 14.57 -21.98
C ALA A 309 -3.50 14.26 -23.47
N ALA A 310 -2.48 13.78 -24.19
CA ALA A 310 -2.65 13.36 -25.59
C ALA A 310 -3.43 12.04 -25.74
N LEU A 311 -3.30 11.10 -24.77
CA LEU A 311 -4.00 9.82 -24.79
C LEU A 311 -5.43 9.94 -24.26
N ARG A 312 -5.64 10.77 -23.25
CA ARG A 312 -6.91 10.97 -22.54
C ARG A 312 -7.23 12.46 -22.40
N PRO A 313 -7.59 13.12 -23.53
CA PRO A 313 -7.95 14.54 -23.50
C PRO A 313 -9.28 14.81 -22.74
N ASP A 314 -10.03 13.75 -22.47
CA ASP A 314 -11.26 13.73 -21.69
C ASP A 314 -11.05 13.65 -20.18
N ALA A 315 -9.82 13.34 -19.72
CA ALA A 315 -9.53 13.05 -18.31
C ALA A 315 -8.60 14.10 -17.68
N GLU A 316 -8.79 14.29 -16.39
CA GLU A 316 -7.97 15.19 -15.57
C GLU A 316 -6.87 14.41 -14.86
N LEU A 317 -5.62 14.88 -14.98
CA LEU A 317 -4.49 14.42 -14.19
C LEU A 317 -4.31 15.34 -12.98
N VAL A 318 -4.74 14.88 -11.82
CA VAL A 318 -4.67 15.67 -10.58
C VAL A 318 -3.38 15.38 -9.78
N PRO A 319 -2.89 16.31 -8.97
CA PRO A 319 -1.88 16.02 -7.97
C PRO A 319 -2.33 14.93 -7.01
N SER A 320 -1.40 14.09 -6.54
CA SER A 320 -1.70 13.12 -5.49
C SER A 320 -2.17 13.83 -4.22
N ALA A 321 -3.31 13.41 -3.68
CA ALA A 321 -3.88 13.98 -2.46
C ALA A 321 -3.15 13.49 -1.19
N GLY A 322 -2.55 12.30 -1.25
CA GLY A 322 -1.83 11.69 -0.13
C GLY A 322 -0.91 10.55 -0.57
N THR A 323 -0.35 9.88 0.41
CA THR A 323 0.59 8.76 0.27
C THR A 323 -0.14 7.40 0.34
N PRO A 324 0.52 6.27 0.02
CA PRO A 324 -0.06 4.94 0.26
C PRO A 324 -0.43 4.70 1.72
N LEU A 325 0.33 5.27 2.67
CA LEU A 325 0.02 5.16 4.10
C LEU A 325 -1.29 5.90 4.46
N ASP A 326 -1.54 7.08 3.86
CA ASP A 326 -2.82 7.81 4.00
C ASP A 326 -3.98 6.98 3.41
N GLY A 327 -3.73 6.28 2.30
CA GLY A 327 -4.70 5.34 1.72
C GLY A 327 -5.01 4.15 2.62
N ALA A 328 -4.00 3.59 3.28
CA ALA A 328 -4.21 2.53 4.27
C ALA A 328 -4.98 3.05 5.49
N LEU A 329 -4.70 4.28 5.93
CA LEU A 329 -5.44 4.92 7.03
C LEU A 329 -6.90 5.16 6.65
N HIS A 330 -7.15 5.62 5.42
CA HIS A 330 -8.52 5.75 4.88
C HIS A 330 -9.25 4.41 4.88
N LEU A 331 -8.59 3.32 4.46
CA LEU A 331 -9.14 1.97 4.48
C LEU A 331 -9.48 1.50 5.91
N ALA A 332 -8.59 1.74 6.87
CA ALA A 332 -8.83 1.41 8.28
C ALA A 332 -10.03 2.19 8.84
N ARG A 333 -10.20 3.45 8.47
CA ARG A 333 -11.34 4.28 8.87
C ARG A 333 -12.65 3.73 8.32
N LEU A 334 -12.72 3.48 7.00
CA LEU A 334 -13.90 2.85 6.37
C LEU A 334 -14.27 1.52 7.04
N LEU A 335 -13.27 0.71 7.39
CA LEU A 335 -13.48 -0.57 8.06
C LEU A 335 -14.03 -0.39 9.48
N ALA A 336 -13.55 0.60 10.23
CA ALA A 336 -14.03 0.89 11.58
C ALA A 336 -15.47 1.43 11.58
N GLU A 337 -15.82 2.26 10.58
CA GLU A 337 -17.14 2.89 10.42
C GLU A 337 -18.19 1.91 9.87
N SER A 338 -17.80 0.87 9.15
CA SER A 338 -18.69 -0.17 8.65
C SER A 338 -19.24 -1.03 9.80
N THR A 339 -20.04 -0.43 10.69
CA THR A 339 -20.72 -1.13 11.78
C THR A 339 -21.73 -2.14 11.23
N GLY A 340 -21.37 -3.39 11.29
CA GLY A 340 -22.25 -4.57 11.38
C GLY A 340 -23.64 -4.50 10.76
N SER A 341 -23.75 -4.42 9.42
CA SER A 341 -24.92 -4.97 8.76
C SER A 341 -24.56 -6.33 8.14
N GLY A 342 -24.41 -7.33 8.97
CA GLY A 342 -24.59 -8.73 8.60
C GLY A 342 -26.08 -8.95 8.34
N GLY A 343 -26.59 -8.50 7.18
CA GLY A 343 -27.98 -8.62 6.78
C GLY A 343 -28.05 -8.62 5.26
N THR A 344 -28.43 -9.76 4.71
CA THR A 344 -28.83 -9.95 3.32
C THR A 344 -29.92 -8.96 2.92
N GLY A 345 -29.66 -8.14 1.91
CA GLY A 345 -30.68 -7.46 1.11
C GLY A 345 -31.26 -6.18 1.74
N GLY A 346 -30.81 -5.02 1.34
CA GLY A 346 -31.43 -3.74 1.65
C GLY A 346 -31.11 -2.69 0.59
N THR A 347 -32.13 -2.19 -0.02
CA THR A 347 -32.25 -1.18 -1.08
C THR A 347 -31.41 0.06 -0.84
N ALA A 348 -30.89 0.60 -1.97
CA ALA A 348 -30.20 1.89 -2.09
C ALA A 348 -30.92 3.02 -1.33
N GLY A 349 -30.20 3.65 -0.41
CA GLY A 349 -30.63 4.85 0.28
C GLY A 349 -29.45 5.72 0.66
N THR A 350 -29.40 6.90 0.06
CA THR A 350 -28.59 8.11 0.35
C THR A 350 -27.06 7.97 0.40
N ALA A 351 -26.40 8.79 -0.44
CA ALA A 351 -24.96 8.97 -0.56
C ALA A 351 -24.28 9.14 0.82
N GLY A 352 -23.31 8.22 1.13
CA GLY A 352 -22.42 8.49 2.25
C GLY A 352 -21.65 7.33 2.86
N THR A 353 -22.00 6.07 2.69
CA THR A 353 -21.19 4.96 3.21
C THR A 353 -21.20 3.80 2.22
N ALA A 354 -20.21 3.81 1.31
CA ALA A 354 -19.95 2.65 0.48
C ALA A 354 -19.54 1.49 1.43
N SER A 355 -20.36 0.44 1.46
CA SER A 355 -20.04 -0.78 2.20
C SER A 355 -18.76 -1.34 1.59
N LEU A 356 -17.69 -1.41 2.38
CA LEU A 356 -16.41 -1.98 1.93
C LEU A 356 -16.63 -3.47 1.66
N VAL A 357 -16.35 -3.89 0.42
CA VAL A 357 -16.49 -5.29 -0.02
C VAL A 357 -15.11 -5.86 -0.34
N ALA A 358 -14.83 -7.06 0.18
CA ALA A 358 -13.60 -7.75 -0.18
C ALA A 358 -13.57 -8.02 -1.70
N HIS A 359 -12.39 -7.85 -2.30
CA HIS A 359 -12.15 -8.11 -3.71
C HIS A 359 -10.76 -8.73 -3.92
N GLU A 360 -10.71 -10.05 -3.87
CA GLU A 360 -9.44 -10.76 -4.10
C GLU A 360 -8.94 -10.54 -5.55
N PRO A 361 -7.63 -10.40 -5.76
CA PRO A 361 -6.56 -10.41 -4.76
C PRO A 361 -6.18 -9.02 -4.22
N TRP A 362 -7.02 -8.00 -4.44
CA TRP A 362 -6.70 -6.59 -4.12
C TRP A 362 -6.98 -6.20 -2.68
N LEU A 363 -8.03 -6.79 -2.10
CA LEU A 363 -8.52 -6.47 -0.76
C LEU A 363 -9.12 -7.68 -0.09
N SER A 364 -8.57 -8.06 1.05
CA SER A 364 -9.12 -9.04 1.99
C SER A 364 -9.55 -8.36 3.29
N LEU A 365 -10.69 -8.78 3.84
CA LEU A 365 -11.28 -8.21 5.04
C LEU A 365 -11.40 -9.27 6.14
N GLY A 366 -10.92 -8.95 7.35
CA GLY A 366 -11.06 -9.77 8.55
C GLY A 366 -12.08 -9.17 9.51
N GLY A 367 -13.13 -9.93 9.83
CA GLY A 367 -14.16 -9.56 10.79
C GLY A 367 -13.70 -9.58 12.25
N PRO A 368 -14.58 -9.19 13.20
CA PRO A 368 -14.30 -9.28 14.63
C PRO A 368 -13.99 -10.73 15.02
N ARG A 369 -13.10 -10.88 16.02
CA ARG A 369 -12.80 -12.20 16.61
C ARG A 369 -14.08 -12.85 17.12
N THR A 370 -14.47 -13.97 16.54
CA THR A 370 -15.34 -14.90 17.22
C THR A 370 -14.43 -15.73 18.13
N ASP A 371 -14.50 -15.50 19.44
CA ASP A 371 -13.82 -16.40 20.37
C ASP A 371 -14.26 -17.83 20.05
N PRO A 372 -13.32 -18.80 19.93
CA PRO A 372 -13.73 -20.18 19.78
C PRO A 372 -14.60 -20.52 20.98
N ALA A 373 -15.81 -21.03 20.72
CA ALA A 373 -16.69 -21.48 21.77
C ALA A 373 -15.90 -22.41 22.72
N PRO A 374 -16.03 -22.30 24.07
CA PRO A 374 -15.31 -23.16 24.99
C PRO A 374 -15.58 -24.61 24.60
N ALA A 375 -14.48 -25.35 24.37
CA ALA A 375 -14.56 -26.75 23.99
C ALA A 375 -15.41 -27.51 25.05
N THR A 376 -16.63 -27.82 24.71
CA THR A 376 -17.49 -28.68 25.52
C THR A 376 -16.81 -30.03 25.61
N GLY A 377 -16.54 -30.43 26.86
CA GLY A 377 -15.70 -31.53 27.26
C GLY A 377 -15.85 -32.79 26.43
N SER A 378 -14.70 -33.36 26.08
CA SER A 378 -14.59 -34.66 25.44
C SER A 378 -15.16 -35.77 26.33
N SER A 379 -16.22 -36.38 25.87
CA SER A 379 -16.67 -37.70 26.35
C SER A 379 -15.58 -38.72 25.98
N THR A 380 -14.95 -39.28 27.00
CA THR A 380 -14.07 -40.45 26.87
C THR A 380 -14.88 -41.65 26.45
N ALA A 381 -14.70 -42.12 25.21
CA ALA A 381 -15.09 -43.48 24.81
C ALA A 381 -13.83 -44.39 24.82
N PRO A 382 -13.96 -45.66 25.23
CA PRO A 382 -12.80 -46.55 25.40
C PRO A 382 -12.22 -47.01 24.08
N ARG A 383 -10.90 -47.13 24.04
CA ARG A 383 -10.14 -47.69 22.92
C ARG A 383 -10.34 -49.19 22.87
N ASP A 384 -10.81 -49.72 21.76
CA ASP A 384 -10.66 -51.13 21.39
C ASP A 384 -9.32 -51.29 20.62
N ASP A 385 -8.40 -51.98 21.26
CA ASP A 385 -7.18 -52.55 20.63
C ASP A 385 -7.59 -53.81 19.86
N ASN A 386 -7.53 -53.75 18.54
CA ASN A 386 -7.15 -54.88 17.71
C ASN A 386 -7.21 -54.53 16.23
N HIS A 387 -6.07 -54.42 15.55
CA HIS A 387 -5.86 -54.98 14.23
C HIS A 387 -4.39 -55.02 13.80
N THR A 388 -4.02 -56.22 13.53
CA THR A 388 -2.77 -56.78 13.05
C THR A 388 -2.22 -56.17 11.75
N ALA A 389 -0.90 -56.16 11.71
CA ALA A 389 -0.03 -55.78 10.61
C ALA A 389 -0.34 -56.49 9.27
N SER A 390 -0.18 -55.75 8.17
CA SER A 390 0.19 -56.33 6.87
C SER A 390 1.03 -55.31 6.10
N HIS A 391 2.30 -55.63 5.93
CA HIS A 391 3.24 -54.97 5.04
C HIS A 391 3.00 -55.46 3.59
N PRO A 392 3.09 -54.64 2.57
CA PRO A 392 3.48 -55.08 1.25
C PRO A 392 4.95 -54.79 0.94
N ALA A 393 5.60 -55.72 0.28
CA ALA A 393 6.98 -55.78 -0.12
C ALA A 393 7.36 -54.80 -1.25
N PRO A 394 8.69 -54.50 -1.45
CA PRO A 394 9.18 -53.55 -2.43
C PRO A 394 9.21 -54.13 -3.85
N ILE A 395 8.84 -53.29 -4.82
CA ILE A 395 8.99 -53.61 -6.24
C ILE A 395 10.37 -53.12 -6.69
N THR A 396 11.21 -54.10 -7.06
CA THR A 396 12.46 -53.89 -7.82
C THR A 396 12.10 -53.88 -9.30
N GLY A 397 12.53 -52.85 -10.03
CA GLY A 397 12.53 -52.82 -11.48
C GLY A 397 13.80 -52.16 -11.97
N ASP A 398 14.58 -52.94 -12.70
CA ASP A 398 15.89 -52.68 -13.26
C ASP A 398 15.79 -51.90 -14.60
N PRO A 399 16.86 -51.24 -15.09
CA PRO A 399 16.84 -50.26 -16.17
C PRO A 399 17.10 -50.87 -17.54
N THR A 400 16.53 -50.24 -18.55
CA THR A 400 17.10 -50.17 -19.92
C THR A 400 16.78 -48.82 -20.54
#